data_6fd170f6dcb6e1ff70fb407f8812b50e
#
_entry.id   6fd170f6dcb6e1ff70fb407f8812b50e
#
_cell.length_a   1.000
_cell.length_b   1.000
_cell.length_c   1.000
_cell.angle_alpha   90.00
_cell.angle_beta   90.00
_cell.angle_gamma   90.00
#
_symmetry.space_group_name_H-M   'P 1'
#
loop_
_entity.id
_entity.type
_entity.pdbx_description
1 polymer ?
#
loop_
_entity_poly.entity_id
_entity_poly.type
_entity_poly.pdbx_seq_one_letter_code
_entity_poly.pdbx_strand_id
1 'polypeptide(L)'
;MPARRTLHLSVEEREALEDLRDHAPKPYLRERAAALLLIASGVPPAVVARERLLRPRHPETVYLWLNRWEAEGIDSLPIRDGRGRKPAFPPDRHDPETAATEVEHLVRRDPRQCGLTQTRWTLDAIRSQLAWGRDASLSGIARILDRLGITWQRARSHVHSPDPHYQAKLQEIADVVEDARAHPNQVVTVYLDEVTVTRQPTLANGYGRAGADQVRAERSLATDCELRIVGSLDVVTGQVVTRRAKTIGLATLVRFYQDLHAAYPEAERIYVILDNWPVHFHPDVLVALEPQTTRWAFSRPGNWPATPSVRAVRRAGDVRLPIQLMPLPTYASWCNPIEKLWRWMRQEVTHLHRWATDLDQLRNHLDAFFASFATGSSKLLQYVGLG
;
A
#
# COMPACT_ATOMS: atom_id res chain seq x y z
N MET A 1 -61.94 10.36 -40.25
CA MET A 1 -60.58 9.92 -40.11
C MET A 1 -59.85 10.97 -39.32
N PRO A 2 -59.01 10.62 -38.25
CA PRO A 2 -58.25 11.62 -37.55
C PRO A 2 -57.26 12.29 -38.52
N ALA A 3 -57.14 13.63 -38.45
CA ALA A 3 -56.31 14.43 -39.32
C ALA A 3 -54.85 13.89 -39.26
N ARG A 4 -54.23 13.83 -40.45
CA ARG A 4 -52.84 13.38 -40.61
C ARG A 4 -51.94 14.39 -39.89
N ARG A 5 -51.29 14.00 -38.77
CA ARG A 5 -50.34 14.87 -38.06
C ARG A 5 -49.08 15.00 -38.87
N THR A 6 -48.72 16.21 -39.21
CA THR A 6 -47.46 16.55 -39.89
C THR A 6 -46.59 17.37 -38.95
N LEU A 7 -45.29 17.20 -39.02
CA LEU A 7 -44.31 17.99 -38.27
C LEU A 7 -43.61 18.95 -39.23
N HIS A 8 -43.60 20.24 -38.88
CA HIS A 8 -42.85 21.25 -39.60
C HIS A 8 -41.59 21.58 -38.77
N LEU A 9 -40.43 21.47 -39.39
CA LEU A 9 -39.13 21.77 -38.79
C LEU A 9 -38.54 23.01 -39.46
N SER A 10 -37.93 23.88 -38.68
CA SER A 10 -37.02 24.91 -39.20
C SER A 10 -35.75 24.27 -39.80
N VAL A 11 -34.94 25.05 -40.49
CA VAL A 11 -33.68 24.57 -41.06
C VAL A 11 -32.74 24.13 -39.94
N GLU A 12 -32.66 24.94 -38.90
CA GLU A 12 -31.78 24.68 -37.72
C GLU A 12 -32.23 23.42 -36.95
N GLU A 13 -33.54 23.25 -36.78
CA GLU A 13 -34.12 22.06 -36.12
C GLU A 13 -33.84 20.79 -36.90
N ARG A 14 -33.94 20.87 -38.25
CA ARG A 14 -33.63 19.75 -39.12
C ARG A 14 -32.16 19.34 -39.02
N GLU A 15 -31.25 20.32 -39.14
CA GLU A 15 -29.81 20.09 -39.02
C GLU A 15 -29.44 19.48 -37.66
N ALA A 16 -29.99 19.97 -36.56
CA ALA A 16 -29.79 19.45 -35.22
C ALA A 16 -30.32 18.01 -35.08
N LEU A 17 -31.45 17.67 -35.66
CA LEU A 17 -31.96 16.30 -35.65
C LEU A 17 -31.13 15.37 -36.55
N GLU A 18 -30.60 15.83 -37.67
CA GLU A 18 -29.73 15.07 -38.54
C GLU A 18 -28.41 14.76 -37.83
N ASP A 19 -27.81 15.74 -37.16
CA ASP A 19 -26.60 15.52 -36.33
C ASP A 19 -26.86 14.52 -35.19
N LEU A 20 -27.97 14.65 -34.46
CA LEU A 20 -28.34 13.70 -33.43
C LEU A 20 -28.60 12.29 -33.97
N ARG A 21 -29.21 12.15 -35.17
CA ARG A 21 -29.41 10.86 -35.80
C ARG A 21 -28.08 10.16 -36.12
N ASP A 22 -27.11 10.92 -36.61
CA ASP A 22 -25.87 10.37 -37.14
C ASP A 22 -24.79 10.24 -36.07
N HIS A 23 -24.72 11.18 -35.12
CA HIS A 23 -23.58 11.27 -34.20
C HIS A 23 -23.92 11.13 -32.71
N ALA A 24 -25.22 11.09 -32.31
CA ALA A 24 -25.54 10.99 -30.88
C ALA A 24 -24.96 9.70 -30.26
N PRO A 25 -24.26 9.79 -29.08
CA PRO A 25 -23.64 8.64 -28.46
C PRO A 25 -24.65 7.60 -27.97
N LYS A 26 -25.85 8.01 -27.64
CA LYS A 26 -26.91 7.13 -27.10
C LYS A 26 -27.85 6.67 -28.19
N PRO A 27 -28.02 5.34 -28.42
CA PRO A 27 -28.84 4.80 -29.50
C PRO A 27 -30.30 5.30 -29.52
N TYR A 28 -30.90 5.53 -28.33
CA TYR A 28 -32.28 6.00 -28.25
C TYR A 28 -32.47 7.45 -28.74
N LEU A 29 -31.45 8.30 -28.65
CA LEU A 29 -31.49 9.65 -29.21
C LEU A 29 -31.48 9.60 -30.75
N ARG A 30 -30.64 8.75 -31.32
CA ARG A 30 -30.59 8.51 -32.77
C ARG A 30 -31.92 8.02 -33.27
N GLU A 31 -32.55 7.07 -32.56
CA GLU A 31 -33.87 6.53 -32.91
C GLU A 31 -34.98 7.60 -32.88
N ARG A 32 -35.02 8.45 -31.84
CA ARG A 32 -35.99 9.53 -31.71
C ARG A 32 -35.79 10.61 -32.77
N ALA A 33 -34.58 11.02 -33.04
CA ALA A 33 -34.24 11.97 -34.09
C ALA A 33 -34.66 11.43 -35.47
N ALA A 34 -34.33 10.19 -35.80
CA ALA A 34 -34.75 9.53 -37.03
C ALA A 34 -36.29 9.48 -37.19
N ALA A 35 -37.02 9.19 -36.10
CA ALA A 35 -38.48 9.15 -36.12
C ALA A 35 -39.07 10.51 -36.45
N LEU A 36 -38.60 11.60 -35.83
CA LEU A 36 -39.07 12.96 -36.07
C LEU A 36 -38.74 13.45 -37.47
N LEU A 37 -37.57 13.16 -38.00
CA LEU A 37 -37.18 13.47 -39.37
C LEU A 37 -38.11 12.76 -40.41
N LEU A 38 -38.43 11.50 -40.17
CA LEU A 38 -39.38 10.74 -41.02
C LEU A 38 -40.78 11.32 -40.96
N ILE A 39 -41.24 11.78 -39.79
CA ILE A 39 -42.55 12.44 -39.66
C ILE A 39 -42.55 13.78 -40.40
N ALA A 40 -41.46 14.54 -40.29
CA ALA A 40 -41.31 15.82 -41.00
C ALA A 40 -41.23 15.65 -42.54
N SER A 41 -40.78 14.48 -43.03
CA SER A 41 -40.82 14.13 -44.45
C SER A 41 -42.20 13.65 -44.94
N GLY A 42 -43.22 13.65 -44.06
CA GLY A 42 -44.59 13.30 -44.41
C GLY A 42 -45.00 11.86 -44.13
N VAL A 43 -44.14 11.05 -43.49
CA VAL A 43 -44.47 9.67 -43.11
C VAL A 43 -45.38 9.69 -41.88
N PRO A 44 -46.54 9.02 -41.89
CA PRO A 44 -47.43 9.00 -40.72
C PRO A 44 -46.76 8.41 -39.49
N PRO A 45 -46.92 8.99 -38.26
CA PRO A 45 -46.29 8.50 -37.04
C PRO A 45 -46.54 7.02 -36.76
N ALA A 46 -47.71 6.50 -37.07
CA ALA A 46 -48.05 5.09 -36.91
C ALA A 46 -47.24 4.16 -37.84
N VAL A 47 -46.94 4.62 -39.06
CA VAL A 47 -46.11 3.90 -40.04
C VAL A 47 -44.64 3.94 -39.60
N VAL A 48 -44.17 5.12 -39.13
CA VAL A 48 -42.82 5.25 -38.56
C VAL A 48 -42.63 4.25 -37.41
N ALA A 49 -43.59 4.18 -36.48
CA ALA A 49 -43.51 3.27 -35.33
C ALA A 49 -43.43 1.80 -35.73
N ARG A 50 -44.21 1.37 -36.70
CA ARG A 50 -44.33 -0.06 -37.06
C ARG A 50 -43.28 -0.54 -38.05
N GLU A 51 -42.86 0.32 -38.98
CA GLU A 51 -42.17 -0.11 -40.21
C GLU A 51 -40.83 0.60 -40.47
N ARG A 52 -40.57 1.76 -39.85
CA ARG A 52 -39.47 2.62 -40.23
C ARG A 52 -38.36 2.75 -39.18
N LEU A 53 -38.58 2.19 -37.97
CA LEU A 53 -37.57 2.13 -36.94
C LEU A 53 -36.85 0.80 -36.95
N LEU A 54 -35.63 0.77 -36.44
CA LEU A 54 -34.82 -0.44 -36.31
C LEU A 54 -35.51 -1.58 -35.55
N ARG A 55 -36.39 -1.23 -34.61
CA ARG A 55 -37.33 -2.13 -33.92
C ARG A 55 -38.71 -1.53 -33.94
N PRO A 56 -39.76 -2.32 -34.26
CA PRO A 56 -41.13 -1.85 -34.18
C PRO A 56 -41.44 -1.29 -32.78
N ARG A 57 -42.17 -0.18 -32.77
CA ARG A 57 -42.64 0.48 -31.55
C ARG A 57 -44.18 0.54 -31.57
N HIS A 58 -44.75 0.64 -30.38
CA HIS A 58 -46.18 0.95 -30.30
C HIS A 58 -46.42 2.37 -30.84
N PRO A 59 -47.45 2.62 -31.69
CA PRO A 59 -47.71 3.94 -32.27
C PRO A 59 -47.74 5.07 -31.24
N GLU A 60 -48.34 4.85 -30.07
CA GLU A 60 -48.44 5.85 -29.01
C GLU A 60 -47.04 6.33 -28.53
N THR A 61 -46.04 5.48 -28.60
CA THR A 61 -44.65 5.86 -28.23
C THR A 61 -44.12 6.95 -29.16
N VAL A 62 -44.37 6.82 -30.46
CA VAL A 62 -43.90 7.79 -31.46
C VAL A 62 -44.77 9.07 -31.40
N TYR A 63 -46.08 8.93 -31.17
CA TYR A 63 -46.92 10.09 -30.89
C TYR A 63 -46.52 10.85 -29.63
N LEU A 64 -46.07 10.15 -28.58
CA LEU A 64 -45.56 10.78 -27.38
C LEU A 64 -44.25 11.55 -27.64
N TRP A 65 -43.36 11.01 -28.50
CA TRP A 65 -42.17 11.73 -28.90
C TRP A 65 -42.50 12.98 -29.70
N LEU A 66 -43.44 12.89 -30.62
CA LEU A 66 -43.91 14.02 -31.41
C LEU A 66 -44.55 15.11 -30.52
N ASN A 67 -45.45 14.74 -29.62
CA ASN A 67 -46.08 15.68 -28.69
C ASN A 67 -45.08 16.42 -27.81
N ARG A 68 -44.05 15.70 -27.37
CA ARG A 68 -42.98 16.29 -26.56
C ARG A 68 -42.11 17.23 -27.38
N TRP A 69 -41.79 16.85 -28.60
CA TRP A 69 -41.04 17.72 -29.50
C TRP A 69 -41.81 19.04 -29.79
N GLU A 70 -43.09 18.95 -30.06
CA GLU A 70 -43.96 20.14 -30.30
C GLU A 70 -44.03 21.06 -29.05
N ALA A 71 -43.89 20.49 -27.86
CA ALA A 71 -43.94 21.25 -26.60
C ALA A 71 -42.59 21.81 -26.15
N GLU A 72 -41.50 21.07 -26.32
CA GLU A 72 -40.23 21.33 -25.68
C GLU A 72 -39.03 21.34 -26.68
N GLY A 73 -39.24 21.07 -27.96
CA GLY A 73 -38.20 21.04 -28.98
C GLY A 73 -37.14 19.96 -28.69
N ILE A 74 -35.85 20.30 -28.93
CA ILE A 74 -34.71 19.40 -28.81
C ILE A 74 -34.52 18.88 -27.38
N ASP A 75 -34.87 19.65 -26.35
CA ASP A 75 -34.74 19.28 -24.93
C ASP A 75 -35.68 18.13 -24.53
N SER A 76 -36.65 17.79 -25.38
CA SER A 76 -37.55 16.65 -25.18
C SER A 76 -36.93 15.30 -25.49
N LEU A 77 -35.82 15.27 -26.25
CA LEU A 77 -35.20 14.03 -26.73
C LEU A 77 -34.45 13.26 -25.66
N PRO A 78 -33.71 13.87 -24.74
CA PRO A 78 -33.07 13.14 -23.62
C PRO A 78 -34.12 12.47 -22.72
N ILE A 79 -33.70 11.35 -22.12
CA ILE A 79 -34.48 10.76 -21.03
C ILE A 79 -34.29 11.65 -19.81
N ARG A 80 -35.36 12.17 -19.25
CA ARG A 80 -35.33 12.99 -18.04
C ARG A 80 -34.74 12.20 -16.90
N ASP A 81 -33.92 12.85 -16.08
CA ASP A 81 -33.39 12.28 -14.85
C ASP A 81 -34.53 11.88 -13.90
N GLY A 82 -34.23 10.94 -13.01
CA GLY A 82 -35.21 10.43 -12.05
C GLY A 82 -36.10 9.28 -12.57
N ARG A 83 -35.93 8.82 -13.81
CA ARG A 83 -36.55 7.58 -14.30
C ARG A 83 -35.78 6.37 -13.87
N GLY A 84 -36.43 5.39 -13.31
CA GLY A 84 -35.89 4.13 -12.88
C GLY A 84 -36.18 3.84 -11.40
N ARG A 85 -35.62 2.75 -10.90
CA ARG A 85 -35.71 2.43 -9.47
C ARG A 85 -34.94 3.49 -8.68
N LYS A 86 -35.61 4.16 -7.74
CA LYS A 86 -34.96 5.09 -6.82
C LYS A 86 -33.80 4.40 -6.14
N PRO A 87 -32.61 5.03 -6.04
CA PRO A 87 -31.49 4.47 -5.29
C PRO A 87 -31.91 4.31 -3.83
N ALA A 88 -31.56 3.18 -3.23
CA ALA A 88 -31.82 2.94 -1.81
C ALA A 88 -30.92 3.80 -0.88
N PHE A 89 -29.97 4.52 -1.45
CA PHE A 89 -29.07 5.43 -0.75
C PHE A 89 -28.84 6.70 -1.60
N PRO A 90 -28.94 7.90 -1.02
CA PRO A 90 -29.38 8.17 0.36
C PRO A 90 -30.83 7.77 0.59
N PRO A 91 -31.25 7.43 1.80
CA PRO A 91 -32.65 7.19 2.12
C PRO A 91 -33.46 8.48 1.91
N ASP A 92 -34.69 8.36 1.47
CA ASP A 92 -35.59 9.46 1.00
C ASP A 92 -35.73 10.68 1.95
N ARG A 93 -35.29 10.57 3.20
CA ARG A 93 -35.39 11.61 4.21
C ARG A 93 -34.05 12.11 4.77
N HIS A 94 -32.94 11.65 4.19
CA HIS A 94 -31.60 12.03 4.65
C HIS A 94 -30.89 12.78 3.54
N ASP A 95 -30.24 13.86 3.91
CA ASP A 95 -29.26 14.51 3.07
C ASP A 95 -28.11 13.54 2.75
N PRO A 96 -27.62 13.49 1.48
CA PRO A 96 -26.54 12.58 1.09
C PRO A 96 -25.28 12.68 1.95
N GLU A 97 -24.89 13.89 2.37
CA GLU A 97 -23.71 14.12 3.20
C GLU A 97 -23.91 13.58 4.62
N THR A 98 -25.10 13.81 5.20
CA THR A 98 -25.45 13.29 6.54
C THR A 98 -25.45 11.77 6.55
N ALA A 99 -26.02 11.13 5.52
CA ALA A 99 -26.04 9.68 5.41
C ALA A 99 -24.63 9.09 5.19
N ALA A 100 -23.77 9.77 4.43
CA ALA A 100 -22.38 9.38 4.23
C ALA A 100 -21.60 9.46 5.54
N THR A 101 -21.74 10.57 6.27
CA THR A 101 -21.12 10.80 7.58
C THR A 101 -21.56 9.76 8.61
N GLU A 102 -22.83 9.37 8.64
CA GLU A 102 -23.37 8.32 9.51
C GLU A 102 -22.64 6.98 9.26
N VAL A 103 -22.49 6.59 7.99
CA VAL A 103 -21.81 5.34 7.63
C VAL A 103 -20.34 5.39 7.98
N GLU A 104 -19.65 6.50 7.68
CA GLU A 104 -18.24 6.67 8.03
C GLU A 104 -17.99 6.62 9.53
N HIS A 105 -18.80 7.30 10.31
CA HIS A 105 -18.71 7.27 11.77
C HIS A 105 -18.97 5.87 12.30
N LEU A 106 -19.95 5.15 11.75
CA LEU A 106 -20.25 3.79 12.16
C LEU A 106 -19.05 2.87 11.95
N VAL A 107 -18.47 2.85 10.74
CA VAL A 107 -17.38 1.90 10.41
C VAL A 107 -16.05 2.22 11.13
N ARG A 108 -15.89 3.45 11.64
CA ARG A 108 -14.73 3.86 12.46
C ARG A 108 -14.84 3.45 13.92
N ARG A 109 -16.04 3.14 14.40
CA ARG A 109 -16.25 2.72 15.81
C ARG A 109 -15.96 1.23 15.97
N ASP A 110 -15.59 0.85 17.19
CA ASP A 110 -15.52 -0.58 17.54
C ASP A 110 -16.95 -1.16 17.55
N PRO A 111 -17.22 -2.25 16.81
CA PRO A 111 -18.54 -2.89 16.80
C PRO A 111 -19.09 -3.21 18.19
N ARG A 112 -18.22 -3.52 19.15
CA ARG A 112 -18.62 -3.79 20.55
C ARG A 112 -19.24 -2.59 21.24
N GLN A 113 -18.86 -1.38 20.86
CA GLN A 113 -19.50 -0.14 21.37
C GLN A 113 -20.91 0.04 20.81
N CYS A 114 -21.26 -0.71 19.76
CA CYS A 114 -22.60 -0.76 19.18
C CYS A 114 -23.39 -1.99 19.65
N GLY A 115 -22.95 -2.67 20.70
CA GLY A 115 -23.65 -3.85 21.28
C GLY A 115 -23.41 -5.16 20.52
N LEU A 116 -22.44 -5.21 19.61
CA LEU A 116 -22.09 -6.43 18.87
C LEU A 116 -20.98 -7.19 19.61
N THR A 117 -20.96 -8.52 19.46
CA THR A 117 -19.93 -9.37 20.07
C THR A 117 -18.63 -9.44 19.25
N GLN A 118 -18.70 -9.13 17.97
CA GLN A 118 -17.58 -9.21 17.04
C GLN A 118 -16.68 -7.97 17.12
N THR A 119 -15.39 -8.12 16.77
CA THR A 119 -14.38 -7.08 16.82
C THR A 119 -14.17 -6.35 15.48
N ARG A 120 -14.84 -6.80 14.42
CA ARG A 120 -14.73 -6.21 13.08
C ARG A 120 -16.10 -6.06 12.44
N TRP A 121 -16.25 -5.05 11.62
CA TRP A 121 -17.46 -4.85 10.85
C TRP A 121 -17.59 -5.91 9.75
N THR A 122 -18.79 -6.45 9.61
CA THR A 122 -19.24 -7.24 8.44
C THR A 122 -20.35 -6.47 7.74
N LEU A 123 -20.66 -6.80 6.51
CA LEU A 123 -21.77 -6.14 5.78
C LEU A 123 -23.09 -6.30 6.52
N ASP A 124 -23.32 -7.44 7.14
CA ASP A 124 -24.52 -7.72 7.92
C ASP A 124 -24.58 -6.87 9.20
N ALA A 125 -23.45 -6.75 9.90
CA ALA A 125 -23.35 -5.90 11.08
C ALA A 125 -23.61 -4.43 10.73
N ILE A 126 -23.00 -3.91 9.66
CA ILE A 126 -23.24 -2.55 9.17
C ILE A 126 -24.73 -2.38 8.85
N ARG A 127 -25.31 -3.32 8.11
CA ARG A 127 -26.73 -3.33 7.76
C ARG A 127 -27.64 -3.24 8.99
N SER A 128 -27.34 -4.00 10.04
CA SER A 128 -28.16 -4.06 11.26
C SER A 128 -28.13 -2.78 12.09
N GLN A 129 -27.04 -2.02 12.02
CA GLN A 129 -26.86 -0.80 12.80
C GLN A 129 -27.41 0.46 12.11
N LEU A 130 -27.61 0.43 10.81
CA LEU A 130 -28.20 1.53 10.06
C LEU A 130 -29.72 1.39 10.03
N ALA A 131 -30.45 2.37 10.57
CA ALA A 131 -31.92 2.34 10.64
C ALA A 131 -32.55 2.07 9.27
N TRP A 132 -32.00 2.68 8.22
CA TRP A 132 -32.43 2.52 6.83
C TRP A 132 -31.80 1.30 6.14
N GLY A 133 -30.78 0.69 6.76
CA GLY A 133 -30.05 -0.45 6.17
C GLY A 133 -30.79 -1.78 6.23
N ARG A 134 -31.75 -1.91 7.13
CA ARG A 134 -32.45 -3.17 7.40
C ARG A 134 -33.13 -3.79 6.18
N ASP A 135 -33.67 -2.95 5.29
CA ASP A 135 -34.33 -3.38 4.07
C ASP A 135 -33.37 -3.54 2.88
N ALA A 136 -32.09 -3.20 3.07
CA ALA A 136 -31.08 -3.33 2.03
C ALA A 136 -30.51 -4.76 1.99
N SER A 137 -30.24 -5.26 0.79
CA SER A 137 -29.46 -6.48 0.63
C SER A 137 -27.98 -6.25 0.99
N LEU A 138 -27.23 -7.30 1.35
CA LEU A 138 -25.79 -7.21 1.61
C LEU A 138 -25.02 -6.64 0.42
N SER A 139 -25.40 -7.03 -0.80
CA SER A 139 -24.86 -6.44 -2.03
C SER A 139 -25.22 -4.96 -2.19
N GLY A 140 -26.38 -4.53 -1.68
CA GLY A 140 -26.78 -3.13 -1.63
C GLY A 140 -25.87 -2.32 -0.70
N ILE A 141 -25.62 -2.82 0.52
CA ILE A 141 -24.69 -2.21 1.47
C ILE A 141 -23.28 -2.13 0.88
N ALA A 142 -22.78 -3.22 0.27
CA ALA A 142 -21.46 -3.21 -0.37
C ALA A 142 -21.33 -2.11 -1.45
N ARG A 143 -22.36 -1.92 -2.29
CA ARG A 143 -22.37 -0.85 -3.31
C ARG A 143 -22.45 0.56 -2.72
N ILE A 144 -23.08 0.70 -1.56
CA ILE A 144 -23.13 1.99 -0.84
C ILE A 144 -21.73 2.31 -0.31
N LEU A 145 -21.08 1.38 0.36
CA LEU A 145 -19.70 1.53 0.85
C LEU A 145 -18.75 1.89 -0.30
N ASP A 146 -18.82 1.17 -1.42
CA ASP A 146 -17.98 1.42 -2.60
C ASP A 146 -18.16 2.85 -3.14
N ARG A 147 -19.41 3.33 -3.26
CA ARG A 147 -19.69 4.72 -3.67
C ARG A 147 -19.18 5.78 -2.70
N LEU A 148 -19.07 5.45 -1.41
CA LEU A 148 -18.48 6.30 -0.38
C LEU A 148 -16.95 6.18 -0.30
N GLY A 149 -16.32 5.38 -1.17
CA GLY A 149 -14.89 5.12 -1.12
C GLY A 149 -14.45 4.26 0.07
N ILE A 150 -15.41 3.61 0.76
CA ILE A 150 -15.15 2.74 1.92
C ILE A 150 -14.95 1.31 1.41
N THR A 151 -13.71 0.85 1.43
CA THR A 151 -13.33 -0.47 0.91
C THR A 151 -12.87 -1.41 2.03
N TRP A 152 -13.03 -2.71 1.80
CA TRP A 152 -12.47 -3.72 2.68
C TRP A 152 -10.96 -3.73 2.57
N GLN A 153 -10.26 -3.32 3.63
CA GLN A 153 -8.81 -3.21 3.65
C GLN A 153 -8.21 -4.06 4.76
N ARG A 154 -7.00 -4.56 4.50
CA ARG A 154 -6.21 -5.18 5.57
C ARG A 154 -5.76 -4.10 6.54
N ALA A 155 -6.08 -4.28 7.82
CA ALA A 155 -5.59 -3.39 8.86
C ALA A 155 -4.06 -3.38 8.87
N ARG A 156 -3.49 -2.19 9.01
CA ARG A 156 -2.07 -2.00 9.29
C ARG A 156 -1.89 -1.80 10.79
N SER A 157 -0.84 -2.38 11.33
CA SER A 157 -0.46 -2.08 12.71
C SER A 157 -0.15 -0.59 12.81
N HIS A 158 -0.84 0.09 13.71
CA HIS A 158 -0.61 1.49 14.02
C HIS A 158 0.02 1.53 15.41
N VAL A 159 1.32 1.74 15.44
CA VAL A 159 2.08 1.86 16.68
C VAL A 159 2.62 3.29 16.74
N HIS A 160 2.34 3.97 17.84
CA HIS A 160 2.98 5.24 18.15
C HIS A 160 4.26 4.96 18.94
N SER A 161 5.33 5.64 18.57
CA SER A 161 6.52 5.65 19.40
C SER A 161 6.21 6.43 20.68
N PRO A 162 6.45 5.85 21.87
CA PRO A 162 6.32 6.57 23.13
C PRO A 162 7.55 7.44 23.44
N ASP A 163 8.49 7.56 22.50
CA ASP A 163 9.74 8.29 22.71
C ASP A 163 9.46 9.80 22.84
N PRO A 164 9.72 10.43 24.00
CA PRO A 164 9.49 11.85 24.17
C PRO A 164 10.37 12.72 23.27
N HIS A 165 11.45 12.16 22.75
CA HIS A 165 12.41 12.83 21.86
C HIS A 165 12.25 12.41 20.39
N TYR A 166 11.10 11.85 20.01
CA TYR A 166 10.86 11.28 18.69
C TYR A 166 11.27 12.23 17.55
N GLN A 167 10.76 13.44 17.56
CA GLN A 167 11.04 14.41 16.49
C GLN A 167 12.50 14.86 16.49
N ALA A 168 13.10 15.07 17.67
CA ALA A 168 14.48 15.52 17.77
C ALA A 168 15.46 14.45 17.28
N LYS A 169 15.21 13.16 17.59
CA LYS A 169 16.01 12.05 17.06
C LYS A 169 15.87 11.93 15.54
N LEU A 170 14.67 12.09 14.99
CA LEU A 170 14.48 12.06 13.54
C LEU A 170 15.20 13.22 12.85
N GLN A 171 15.24 14.42 13.48
CA GLN A 171 15.98 15.54 12.93
C GLN A 171 17.47 15.26 12.93
N GLU A 172 18.07 14.75 14.03
CA GLU A 172 19.47 14.36 14.06
C GLU A 172 19.83 13.32 13.00
N ILE A 173 18.94 12.32 12.80
CA ILE A 173 19.10 11.33 11.73
C ILE A 173 19.07 11.99 10.35
N ALA A 174 18.15 12.94 10.13
CA ALA A 174 18.07 13.66 8.88
C ALA A 174 19.34 14.48 8.63
N ASP A 175 19.87 15.15 9.65
CA ASP A 175 21.07 15.96 9.58
C ASP A 175 22.31 15.13 9.18
N VAL A 176 22.51 13.95 9.76
CA VAL A 176 23.64 13.08 9.39
C VAL A 176 23.46 12.40 8.04
N VAL A 177 22.22 12.15 7.60
CA VAL A 177 21.94 11.68 6.24
C VAL A 177 22.27 12.76 5.20
N GLU A 178 21.95 14.02 5.49
CA GLU A 178 22.27 15.14 4.63
C GLU A 178 23.79 15.39 4.59
N ASP A 179 24.47 15.31 5.74
CA ASP A 179 25.93 15.41 5.81
C ASP A 179 26.62 14.34 4.97
N ALA A 180 26.15 13.07 5.04
CA ALA A 180 26.68 11.99 4.21
C ALA A 180 26.45 12.24 2.71
N ARG A 181 25.34 12.86 2.33
CA ARG A 181 25.08 13.25 0.94
C ARG A 181 25.99 14.38 0.46
N ALA A 182 26.29 15.32 1.34
CA ALA A 182 27.18 16.46 1.03
C ALA A 182 28.65 16.02 0.99
N HIS A 183 29.06 15.05 1.78
CA HIS A 183 30.45 14.61 1.95
C HIS A 183 30.62 13.09 1.79
N PRO A 184 30.21 12.47 0.68
CA PRO A 184 30.06 11.02 0.53
C PRO A 184 31.36 10.19 0.68
N ASN A 185 32.52 10.81 0.59
CA ASN A 185 33.83 10.15 0.76
C ASN A 185 34.38 10.24 2.19
N GLN A 186 33.85 11.16 3.01
CA GLN A 186 34.33 11.42 4.37
C GLN A 186 33.32 10.94 5.42
N VAL A 187 32.04 11.11 5.13
CA VAL A 187 30.96 10.79 6.05
C VAL A 187 30.12 9.67 5.44
N VAL A 188 30.00 8.57 6.15
CA VAL A 188 29.15 7.45 5.79
C VAL A 188 28.02 7.34 6.81
N THR A 189 26.79 7.21 6.32
CA THR A 189 25.63 6.97 7.19
C THR A 189 24.93 5.69 6.74
N VAL A 190 24.78 4.76 7.68
CA VAL A 190 24.14 3.47 7.41
C VAL A 190 23.00 3.20 8.39
N TYR A 191 21.98 2.51 7.93
CA TYR A 191 21.00 1.85 8.79
C TYR A 191 21.45 0.42 9.09
N LEU A 192 21.38 0.02 10.35
CA LEU A 192 21.75 -1.31 10.82
C LEU A 192 20.53 -2.03 11.41
N ASP A 193 20.47 -3.34 11.21
CA ASP A 193 19.47 -4.22 11.83
C ASP A 193 19.92 -5.69 11.74
N GLU A 194 19.23 -6.56 12.47
CA GLU A 194 19.44 -7.99 12.46
C GLU A 194 18.22 -8.72 11.88
N VAL A 195 18.52 -9.76 11.10
CA VAL A 195 17.47 -10.66 10.59
C VAL A 195 17.80 -12.12 10.93
N THR A 196 16.77 -12.86 11.29
CA THR A 196 16.87 -14.31 11.44
C THR A 196 16.20 -14.99 10.25
N VAL A 197 16.92 -15.93 9.64
CA VAL A 197 16.45 -16.80 8.57
C VAL A 197 16.44 -18.23 9.08
N THR A 198 15.32 -18.92 8.95
CA THR A 198 15.19 -20.32 9.29
C THR A 198 15.49 -21.21 8.08
N ARG A 199 15.88 -22.46 8.34
CA ARG A 199 16.05 -23.50 7.31
C ARG A 199 14.77 -23.71 6.50
N GLN A 200 13.61 -23.61 7.17
CA GLN A 200 12.33 -23.91 6.57
C GLN A 200 11.88 -22.78 5.62
N PRO A 201 11.28 -23.11 4.48
CA PRO A 201 10.74 -22.09 3.61
C PRO A 201 9.62 -21.33 4.29
N THR A 202 9.57 -20.02 4.05
CA THR A 202 8.43 -19.21 4.47
C THR A 202 7.29 -19.37 3.49
N LEU A 203 6.05 -19.36 4.00
CA LEU A 203 4.86 -19.48 3.16
C LEU A 203 4.62 -18.18 2.40
N ALA A 204 4.35 -18.30 1.11
CA ALA A 204 4.02 -17.19 0.23
C ALA A 204 3.05 -17.63 -0.86
N ASN A 205 2.50 -16.66 -1.58
CA ASN A 205 1.67 -16.94 -2.74
C ASN A 205 2.55 -17.42 -3.91
N GLY A 206 2.06 -18.39 -4.65
CA GLY A 206 2.69 -18.90 -5.86
C GLY A 206 1.63 -19.22 -6.92
N TYR A 207 2.05 -19.38 -8.15
CA TYR A 207 1.16 -19.79 -9.23
C TYR A 207 0.91 -21.29 -9.16
N GLY A 208 -0.36 -21.68 -9.18
CA GLY A 208 -0.81 -23.05 -9.19
C GLY A 208 -2.11 -23.18 -10.00
N ARG A 209 -2.48 -24.41 -10.35
CA ARG A 209 -3.75 -24.68 -11.04
C ARG A 209 -4.91 -24.33 -10.09
N ALA A 210 -5.94 -23.64 -10.57
CA ALA A 210 -7.14 -23.39 -9.80
C ALA A 210 -7.83 -24.71 -9.45
N GLY A 211 -8.21 -24.91 -8.17
CA GLY A 211 -8.88 -26.12 -7.69
C GLY A 211 -8.05 -26.90 -6.67
N ALA A 212 -7.88 -28.21 -6.88
CA ALA A 212 -7.36 -29.14 -5.87
C ALA A 212 -5.89 -29.00 -5.49
N ASP A 213 -5.04 -28.46 -6.39
CA ASP A 213 -3.59 -28.41 -6.18
C ASP A 213 -3.13 -27.06 -5.64
N GLN A 214 -2.97 -26.99 -4.32
CA GLN A 214 -2.34 -25.83 -3.70
C GLN A 214 -0.81 -25.84 -3.90
N VAL A 215 -0.23 -24.65 -4.06
CA VAL A 215 1.23 -24.47 -4.01
C VAL A 215 1.74 -24.93 -2.65
N ARG A 216 2.74 -25.79 -2.64
CA ARG A 216 3.31 -26.39 -1.43
C ARG A 216 4.72 -25.87 -1.21
N ALA A 217 5.03 -25.54 0.05
CA ALA A 217 6.38 -25.30 0.51
C ALA A 217 6.96 -26.61 1.07
N GLU A 218 8.00 -27.14 0.45
CA GLU A 218 8.64 -28.38 0.88
C GLU A 218 9.47 -28.11 2.13
N ARG A 219 9.15 -28.79 3.24
CA ARG A 219 9.84 -28.64 4.51
C ARG A 219 10.78 -29.82 4.75
N SER A 220 11.91 -29.54 5.36
CA SER A 220 12.82 -30.57 5.85
C SER A 220 12.32 -31.17 7.17
N LEU A 221 12.50 -32.47 7.36
CA LEU A 221 12.31 -33.15 8.65
C LEU A 221 13.50 -32.99 9.61
N ALA A 222 14.62 -32.47 9.12
CA ALA A 222 15.77 -32.18 9.96
C ALA A 222 15.46 -31.09 10.99
N THR A 223 16.17 -31.09 12.12
CA THR A 223 16.08 -30.05 13.13
C THR A 223 16.21 -28.67 12.52
N ASP A 224 15.28 -27.81 12.85
CA ASP A 224 15.34 -26.43 12.35
C ASP A 224 16.58 -25.73 12.86
N CYS A 225 17.14 -24.84 12.06
CA CYS A 225 18.28 -24.04 12.42
C CYS A 225 18.05 -22.59 11.99
N GLU A 226 18.55 -21.69 12.80
CA GLU A 226 18.51 -20.26 12.56
C GLU A 226 19.87 -19.78 12.02
N LEU A 227 19.81 -19.03 10.94
CA LEU A 227 20.91 -18.24 10.45
C LEU A 227 20.64 -16.79 10.83
N ARG A 228 21.51 -16.22 11.63
CA ARG A 228 21.38 -14.82 12.05
C ARG A 228 22.33 -13.96 11.24
N ILE A 229 21.83 -12.86 10.72
CA ILE A 229 22.55 -11.93 9.87
C ILE A 229 22.41 -10.55 10.49
N VAL A 230 23.52 -9.90 10.79
CA VAL A 230 23.56 -8.46 11.03
C VAL A 230 23.96 -7.80 9.72
N GLY A 231 23.30 -6.69 9.36
CA GLY A 231 23.57 -5.99 8.12
C GLY A 231 23.42 -4.48 8.27
N SER A 232 24.08 -3.78 7.37
CA SER A 232 23.95 -2.33 7.22
C SER A 232 23.61 -1.96 5.78
N LEU A 233 22.88 -0.88 5.64
CA LEU A 233 22.45 -0.29 4.36
C LEU A 233 22.92 1.17 4.31
N ASP A 234 23.82 1.48 3.40
CA ASP A 234 24.28 2.84 3.14
C ASP A 234 23.18 3.70 2.51
N VAL A 235 22.94 4.89 3.06
CA VAL A 235 21.85 5.78 2.66
C VAL A 235 22.11 6.53 1.35
N VAL A 236 23.37 6.59 0.91
CA VAL A 236 23.80 7.33 -0.30
C VAL A 236 24.00 6.39 -1.47
N THR A 237 24.72 5.30 -1.23
CA THR A 237 25.13 4.37 -2.29
C THR A 237 24.20 3.18 -2.44
N GLY A 238 23.47 2.82 -1.38
CA GLY A 238 22.73 1.56 -1.32
C GLY A 238 23.64 0.34 -1.18
N GLN A 239 24.91 0.54 -0.78
CA GLN A 239 25.82 -0.56 -0.46
C GLN A 239 25.33 -1.29 0.78
N VAL A 240 25.45 -2.62 0.77
CA VAL A 240 25.05 -3.48 1.88
C VAL A 240 26.29 -4.24 2.39
N VAL A 241 26.55 -4.12 3.67
CA VAL A 241 27.55 -4.92 4.37
C VAL A 241 26.82 -5.88 5.29
N THR A 242 27.14 -7.17 5.24
CA THR A 242 26.50 -8.18 6.08
C THR A 242 27.50 -9.12 6.74
N ARG A 243 27.15 -9.58 7.93
CA ARG A 243 27.87 -10.67 8.62
C ARG A 243 26.88 -11.71 9.10
N ARG A 244 27.06 -12.94 8.67
CA ARG A 244 26.31 -14.09 9.14
C ARG A 244 27.00 -14.74 10.34
N ALA A 245 26.20 -15.10 11.34
CA ALA A 245 26.68 -15.80 12.51
C ALA A 245 25.63 -16.78 13.06
N LYS A 246 26.08 -17.72 13.87
CA LYS A 246 25.18 -18.62 14.62
C LYS A 246 24.41 -17.86 15.71
N THR A 247 25.06 -16.86 16.30
CA THR A 247 24.49 -15.95 17.31
C THR A 247 25.05 -14.56 17.10
N ILE A 248 24.19 -13.53 17.20
CA ILE A 248 24.65 -12.14 17.24
C ILE A 248 24.87 -11.75 18.69
N GLY A 249 26.12 -11.67 19.08
CA GLY A 249 26.53 -11.26 20.41
C GLY A 249 27.66 -10.24 20.32
N LEU A 250 28.19 -9.80 21.47
CA LEU A 250 29.18 -8.73 21.56
C LEU A 250 30.36 -8.89 20.58
N ALA A 251 30.92 -10.10 20.52
CA ALA A 251 32.07 -10.37 19.65
C ALA A 251 31.69 -10.34 18.15
N THR A 252 30.48 -10.73 17.82
CA THR A 252 29.97 -10.67 16.43
C THR A 252 29.74 -9.22 16.00
N LEU A 253 29.16 -8.40 16.86
CA LEU A 253 28.97 -6.98 16.61
C LEU A 253 30.28 -6.23 16.41
N VAL A 254 31.26 -6.44 17.29
CA VAL A 254 32.56 -5.79 17.12
C VAL A 254 33.24 -6.19 15.81
N ARG A 255 33.14 -7.47 15.42
CA ARG A 255 33.64 -7.90 14.10
C ARG A 255 32.86 -7.29 12.96
N PHE A 256 31.55 -7.16 13.09
CA PHE A 256 30.72 -6.50 12.08
C PHE A 256 31.13 -5.03 11.91
N TYR A 257 31.34 -4.30 12.98
CA TYR A 257 31.84 -2.92 12.93
C TYR A 257 33.22 -2.80 12.29
N GLN A 258 34.09 -3.81 12.51
CA GLN A 258 35.35 -3.88 11.78
C GLN A 258 35.17 -4.12 10.28
N ASP A 259 34.23 -5.00 9.87
CA ASP A 259 33.89 -5.21 8.46
C ASP A 259 33.31 -3.94 7.85
N LEU A 260 32.46 -3.26 8.59
CA LEU A 260 31.85 -2.00 8.14
C LEU A 260 32.92 -0.94 7.88
N HIS A 261 33.86 -0.75 8.83
CA HIS A 261 34.96 0.18 8.61
C HIS A 261 35.87 -0.25 7.45
N ALA A 262 36.13 -1.54 7.28
CA ALA A 262 36.92 -2.05 6.16
C ALA A 262 36.25 -1.85 4.81
N ALA A 263 34.91 -1.78 4.76
CA ALA A 263 34.15 -1.45 3.55
C ALA A 263 34.21 0.03 3.16
N TYR A 264 34.60 0.90 4.10
CA TYR A 264 34.70 2.36 3.90
C TYR A 264 36.05 2.88 4.46
N PRO A 265 37.19 2.50 3.85
CA PRO A 265 38.51 2.79 4.42
C PRO A 265 38.86 4.28 4.43
N GLU A 266 38.22 5.09 3.56
CA GLU A 266 38.46 6.54 3.46
C GLU A 266 37.52 7.34 4.36
N ALA A 267 36.55 6.70 5.05
CA ALA A 267 35.59 7.40 5.87
C ALA A 267 36.24 7.93 7.16
N GLU A 268 36.17 9.24 7.34
CA GLU A 268 36.58 9.90 8.59
C GLU A 268 35.57 9.62 9.71
N ARG A 269 34.30 9.40 9.34
CA ARG A 269 33.19 9.12 10.27
C ARG A 269 32.13 8.24 9.67
N ILE A 270 31.66 7.28 10.45
CA ILE A 270 30.58 6.38 10.09
C ILE A 270 29.46 6.49 11.14
N TYR A 271 28.31 7.03 10.75
CA TYR A 271 27.12 7.04 11.58
C TYR A 271 26.33 5.76 11.35
N VAL A 272 26.03 5.05 12.45
CA VAL A 272 25.24 3.81 12.41
C VAL A 272 23.90 4.04 13.10
N ILE A 273 22.85 4.16 12.32
CA ILE A 273 21.49 4.31 12.79
C ILE A 273 20.91 2.92 13.05
N LEU A 274 20.46 2.67 14.27
CA LEU A 274 20.05 1.34 14.71
C LEU A 274 18.93 1.40 15.75
N ASP A 275 18.31 0.26 16.02
CA ASP A 275 17.30 0.16 17.06
C ASP A 275 17.91 0.28 18.48
N ASN A 276 17.04 0.30 19.48
CA ASN A 276 17.46 0.42 20.87
C ASN A 276 17.79 -0.94 21.51
N TRP A 277 18.20 -1.95 20.72
CA TRP A 277 18.63 -3.22 21.32
C TRP A 277 19.85 -3.02 22.22
N PRO A 278 19.74 -3.31 23.53
CA PRO A 278 20.78 -2.96 24.50
C PRO A 278 22.17 -3.43 24.13
N VAL A 279 22.30 -4.57 23.46
CA VAL A 279 23.58 -5.21 23.15
C VAL A 279 24.54 -4.30 22.35
N HIS A 280 24.01 -3.40 21.50
CA HIS A 280 24.81 -2.43 20.76
C HIS A 280 25.55 -1.45 21.70
N PHE A 281 24.94 -1.13 22.82
CA PHE A 281 25.46 -0.17 23.80
C PHE A 281 26.17 -0.84 24.97
N HIS A 282 26.52 -2.13 24.85
CA HIS A 282 27.30 -2.80 25.87
C HIS A 282 28.72 -2.23 25.94
N PRO A 283 29.30 -2.02 27.14
CA PRO A 283 30.68 -1.47 27.30
C PRO A 283 31.72 -2.19 26.46
N ASP A 284 31.62 -3.52 26.31
CA ASP A 284 32.55 -4.33 25.50
C ASP A 284 32.43 -4.07 23.99
N VAL A 285 31.34 -3.49 23.53
CA VAL A 285 31.14 -3.03 22.13
C VAL A 285 31.65 -1.61 22.01
N LEU A 286 31.17 -0.72 22.88
CA LEU A 286 31.50 0.72 22.82
C LEU A 286 32.99 1.00 22.96
N VAL A 287 33.74 0.12 23.68
CA VAL A 287 35.20 0.28 23.83
C VAL A 287 35.95 0.22 22.49
N ALA A 288 35.40 -0.40 21.47
CA ALA A 288 36.01 -0.49 20.14
C ALA A 288 35.66 0.70 19.23
N LEU A 289 34.69 1.51 19.62
CA LEU A 289 34.13 2.62 18.82
C LEU A 289 34.64 3.96 19.37
N GLU A 290 34.47 5.02 18.60
CA GLU A 290 34.67 6.37 19.09
C GLU A 290 33.74 6.67 20.28
N PRO A 291 34.17 7.53 21.23
CA PRO A 291 33.33 7.93 22.34
C PRO A 291 31.98 8.47 21.84
N GLN A 292 30.88 7.98 22.45
CA GLN A 292 29.56 8.44 22.10
C GLN A 292 29.38 9.93 22.37
N THR A 293 29.00 10.68 21.35
CA THR A 293 28.67 12.09 21.45
C THR A 293 27.15 12.35 21.53
N THR A 294 26.35 11.27 21.41
CA THR A 294 24.89 11.40 21.47
C THR A 294 24.43 11.91 22.82
N ARG A 295 23.55 12.88 22.81
CA ARG A 295 22.89 13.43 24.01
C ARG A 295 21.75 12.57 24.55
N TRP A 296 21.38 11.50 23.82
CA TRP A 296 20.28 10.62 24.23
C TRP A 296 20.76 9.61 25.24
N ALA A 297 20.21 9.71 26.45
CA ALA A 297 20.52 8.75 27.51
C ALA A 297 20.01 7.35 27.14
N PHE A 298 20.89 6.38 27.14
CA PHE A 298 20.54 4.98 27.02
C PHE A 298 20.43 4.34 28.41
N SER A 299 19.29 3.71 28.69
CA SER A 299 19.09 2.96 29.95
C SER A 299 19.85 1.63 29.87
N ARG A 300 21.02 1.58 30.50
CA ARG A 300 21.80 0.33 30.60
C ARG A 300 21.08 -0.65 31.53
N PRO A 301 20.96 -1.95 31.16
CA PRO A 301 20.47 -2.98 32.06
C PRO A 301 21.29 -3.04 33.36
N GLY A 302 20.63 -3.11 34.50
CA GLY A 302 21.26 -3.02 35.80
C GLY A 302 22.25 -4.16 36.12
N ASN A 303 22.16 -5.28 35.41
CA ASN A 303 23.05 -6.43 35.50
C ASN A 303 24.32 -6.33 34.62
N TRP A 304 24.46 -5.23 33.84
CA TRP A 304 25.65 -5.06 33.00
C TRP A 304 26.77 -4.34 33.72
N PRO A 305 28.05 -4.66 33.38
CA PRO A 305 29.18 -3.97 33.95
C PRO A 305 29.18 -2.49 33.58
N ALA A 306 29.76 -1.67 34.45
CA ALA A 306 29.92 -0.24 34.18
C ALA A 306 31.07 0.05 33.20
N THR A 307 32.07 -0.82 33.18
CA THR A 307 33.29 -0.71 32.39
C THR A 307 33.46 -1.91 31.48
N PRO A 308 34.17 -1.76 30.36
CA PRO A 308 34.45 -2.89 29.47
C PRO A 308 35.32 -3.93 30.14
N SER A 309 35.18 -5.18 29.72
CA SER A 309 36.06 -6.27 30.17
C SER A 309 37.47 -6.08 29.65
N VAL A 310 38.45 -6.55 30.42
CA VAL A 310 39.88 -6.54 30.03
C VAL A 310 40.11 -7.19 28.66
N ARG A 311 39.35 -8.25 28.37
CA ARG A 311 39.40 -8.93 27.07
C ARG A 311 38.91 -8.03 25.93
N ALA A 312 37.88 -7.26 26.15
CA ALA A 312 37.33 -6.33 25.14
C ALA A 312 38.30 -5.16 24.90
N VAL A 313 38.84 -4.56 25.96
CA VAL A 313 39.87 -3.50 25.86
C VAL A 313 41.08 -3.99 25.06
N ARG A 314 41.62 -5.17 25.41
CA ARG A 314 42.78 -5.75 24.69
C ARG A 314 42.46 -6.03 23.21
N ARG A 315 41.22 -6.44 22.90
CA ARG A 315 40.81 -6.69 21.53
C ARG A 315 40.59 -5.39 20.74
N ALA A 316 40.08 -4.36 21.36
CA ALA A 316 39.88 -3.06 20.73
C ALA A 316 41.21 -2.41 20.33
N GLY A 317 42.25 -2.63 21.10
CA GLY A 317 43.55 -1.98 20.88
C GLY A 317 43.52 -0.49 21.19
N ASP A 318 44.51 0.23 20.65
CA ASP A 318 44.66 1.68 20.89
C ASP A 318 43.89 2.55 19.89
N VAL A 319 43.52 1.99 18.74
CA VAL A 319 42.79 2.72 17.68
C VAL A 319 41.30 2.39 17.75
N ARG A 320 40.49 3.43 17.91
CA ARG A 320 39.03 3.32 17.86
C ARG A 320 38.56 3.35 16.42
N LEU A 321 37.49 2.59 16.14
CA LEU A 321 36.81 2.67 14.87
C LEU A 321 36.04 4.02 14.79
N PRO A 322 36.05 4.75 13.67
CA PRO A 322 35.41 6.05 13.51
C PRO A 322 33.90 5.90 13.40
N ILE A 323 33.29 5.17 14.31
CA ILE A 323 31.88 4.78 14.29
C ILE A 323 31.16 5.41 15.47
N GLN A 324 30.04 6.08 15.16
CA GLN A 324 29.12 6.64 16.15
C GLN A 324 27.74 5.98 15.99
N LEU A 325 27.19 5.48 17.10
CA LEU A 325 25.88 4.85 17.13
C LEU A 325 24.79 5.91 17.34
N MET A 326 23.74 5.85 16.52
CA MET A 326 22.59 6.74 16.58
C MET A 326 21.32 5.93 16.82
N PRO A 327 20.73 6.00 18.03
CA PRO A 327 19.53 5.22 18.33
C PRO A 327 18.32 5.81 17.63
N LEU A 328 17.55 4.95 16.95
CA LEU A 328 16.21 5.27 16.47
C LEU A 328 15.27 5.63 17.64
N PRO A 329 14.19 6.37 17.39
CA PRO A 329 13.15 6.54 18.40
C PRO A 329 12.63 5.19 18.89
N THR A 330 12.34 5.08 20.18
CA THR A 330 11.91 3.84 20.81
C THR A 330 10.64 3.27 20.15
N TYR A 331 10.63 1.98 19.84
CA TYR A 331 9.54 1.28 19.13
C TYR A 331 9.20 1.85 17.75
N ALA A 332 10.13 2.47 17.05
CA ALA A 332 9.92 3.07 15.73
C ALA A 332 10.66 2.29 14.61
N SER A 333 10.48 0.99 14.53
CA SER A 333 11.08 0.13 13.49
C SER A 333 10.72 0.57 12.06
N TRP A 334 9.56 1.22 11.88
CA TRP A 334 9.17 1.77 10.57
C TRP A 334 10.09 2.89 10.07
N CYS A 335 10.89 3.49 10.96
CA CYS A 335 11.92 4.47 10.60
C CYS A 335 13.23 3.81 10.13
N ASN A 336 13.31 2.46 10.13
CA ASN A 336 14.48 1.73 9.68
C ASN A 336 14.27 1.16 8.25
N PRO A 337 14.80 1.79 7.19
CA PRO A 337 14.62 1.36 5.81
C PRO A 337 15.16 -0.03 5.51
N ILE A 338 16.16 -0.53 6.25
CA ILE A 338 16.75 -1.86 6.05
C ILE A 338 15.74 -2.99 6.26
N GLU A 339 14.66 -2.75 7.01
CA GLU A 339 13.55 -3.69 7.15
C GLU A 339 12.90 -4.05 5.79
N LYS A 340 12.91 -3.11 4.84
CA LYS A 340 12.45 -3.39 3.48
C LYS A 340 13.45 -4.28 2.71
N LEU A 341 14.75 -4.14 2.96
CA LEU A 341 15.75 -5.05 2.40
C LEU A 341 15.51 -6.49 2.89
N TRP A 342 15.21 -6.68 4.17
CA TRP A 342 14.85 -7.99 4.69
C TRP A 342 13.58 -8.55 4.06
N ARG A 343 12.60 -7.69 3.78
CA ARG A 343 11.40 -8.10 3.04
C ARG A 343 11.75 -8.55 1.63
N TRP A 344 12.59 -7.83 0.92
CA TRP A 344 13.03 -8.20 -0.42
C TRP A 344 13.81 -9.51 -0.40
N MET A 345 14.76 -9.65 0.50
CA MET A 345 15.47 -10.91 0.71
C MET A 345 14.53 -12.10 0.94
N ARG A 346 13.48 -11.90 1.77
CA ARG A 346 12.49 -12.97 1.98
C ARG A 346 11.75 -13.32 0.71
N GLN A 347 11.38 -12.35 -0.10
CA GLN A 347 10.68 -12.56 -1.37
C GLN A 347 11.54 -13.32 -2.38
N GLU A 348 12.82 -12.98 -2.49
CA GLU A 348 13.72 -13.53 -3.48
C GLU A 348 14.35 -14.87 -3.04
N VAL A 349 14.58 -15.06 -1.75
CA VAL A 349 15.38 -16.18 -1.27
C VAL A 349 14.59 -17.15 -0.38
N THR A 350 13.78 -16.65 0.58
CA THR A 350 13.21 -17.56 1.58
C THR A 350 11.76 -17.97 1.31
N HIS A 351 11.02 -17.26 0.46
CA HIS A 351 9.66 -17.66 0.10
C HIS A 351 9.66 -18.92 -0.79
N LEU A 352 8.99 -19.97 -0.33
CA LEU A 352 8.81 -21.23 -1.07
C LEU A 352 10.12 -21.85 -1.58
N HIS A 353 11.26 -21.55 -0.96
CA HIS A 353 12.54 -22.12 -1.39
C HIS A 353 12.57 -23.64 -1.24
N ARG A 354 13.41 -24.30 -2.04
CA ARG A 354 13.53 -25.77 -2.09
C ARG A 354 14.78 -26.33 -1.42
N TRP A 355 15.51 -25.48 -0.69
CA TRP A 355 16.79 -25.84 -0.06
C TRP A 355 16.64 -26.19 1.43
N ALA A 356 15.46 -26.55 1.89
CA ALA A 356 15.25 -26.92 3.30
C ALA A 356 16.09 -28.14 3.75
N THR A 357 16.46 -29.03 2.81
CA THR A 357 17.35 -30.18 3.05
C THR A 357 18.82 -29.85 2.84
N ASP A 358 19.15 -28.77 2.12
CA ASP A 358 20.51 -28.35 1.79
C ASP A 358 20.77 -26.92 2.31
N LEU A 359 21.28 -26.85 3.55
CA LEU A 359 21.53 -25.57 4.21
C LEU A 359 22.64 -24.76 3.56
N ASP A 360 23.59 -25.41 2.91
CA ASP A 360 24.71 -24.73 2.27
C ASP A 360 24.25 -24.04 0.97
N GLN A 361 23.33 -24.65 0.22
CA GLN A 361 22.68 -23.96 -0.87
C GLN A 361 21.88 -22.74 -0.41
N LEU A 362 21.09 -22.85 0.66
CA LEU A 362 20.38 -21.70 1.21
C LEU A 362 21.34 -20.57 1.60
N ARG A 363 22.49 -20.92 2.23
CA ARG A 363 23.55 -19.95 2.58
C ARG A 363 24.12 -19.27 1.34
N ASN A 364 24.43 -20.04 0.31
CA ASN A 364 24.99 -19.51 -0.94
C ASN A 364 24.01 -18.54 -1.64
N HIS A 365 22.73 -18.84 -1.63
CA HIS A 365 21.70 -17.94 -2.19
C HIS A 365 21.56 -16.64 -1.39
N LEU A 366 21.63 -16.72 -0.06
CA LEU A 366 21.65 -15.53 0.80
C LEU A 366 22.90 -14.68 0.52
N ASP A 367 24.07 -15.32 0.46
CA ASP A 367 25.33 -14.62 0.21
C ASP A 367 25.34 -13.97 -1.18
N ALA A 368 24.84 -14.67 -2.22
CA ALA A 368 24.70 -14.12 -3.57
C ALA A 368 23.72 -12.93 -3.61
N PHE A 369 22.61 -13.02 -2.89
CA PHE A 369 21.65 -11.92 -2.81
C PHE A 369 22.31 -10.66 -2.23
N PHE A 370 23.00 -10.76 -1.09
CA PHE A 370 23.65 -9.60 -0.47
C PHE A 370 24.86 -9.12 -1.28
N ALA A 371 25.63 -10.02 -1.89
CA ALA A 371 26.75 -9.65 -2.75
C ALA A 371 26.31 -8.79 -3.96
N SER A 372 25.07 -8.92 -4.43
CA SER A 372 24.52 -8.07 -5.50
C SER A 372 24.45 -6.59 -5.14
N PHE A 373 24.58 -6.24 -3.85
CA PHE A 373 24.54 -4.87 -3.34
C PHE A 373 25.90 -4.41 -2.77
N ALA A 374 26.95 -5.22 -2.91
CA ALA A 374 28.27 -4.92 -2.30
C ALA A 374 28.94 -3.63 -2.82
N THR A 375 28.58 -3.20 -4.03
CA THR A 375 29.10 -1.96 -4.65
C THR A 375 28.04 -0.85 -4.73
N GLY A 376 26.93 -1.02 -4.01
CA GLY A 376 25.80 -0.08 -4.03
C GLY A 376 24.72 -0.43 -5.06
N SER A 377 23.53 0.17 -4.91
CA SER A 377 22.39 -0.07 -5.77
C SER A 377 21.34 1.05 -5.70
N SER A 378 21.20 1.81 -6.76
CA SER A 378 20.12 2.80 -6.89
C SER A 378 18.73 2.17 -6.87
N LYS A 379 18.60 0.95 -7.43
CA LYS A 379 17.35 0.19 -7.37
C LYS A 379 16.97 -0.15 -5.92
N LEU A 380 17.96 -0.52 -5.10
CA LEU A 380 17.71 -0.77 -3.68
C LEU A 380 17.28 0.51 -2.97
N LEU A 381 17.97 1.64 -3.19
CA LEU A 381 17.61 2.92 -2.59
C LEU A 381 16.17 3.32 -2.92
N GLN A 382 15.75 3.21 -4.18
CA GLN A 382 14.36 3.45 -4.58
C GLN A 382 13.38 2.51 -3.87
N TYR A 383 13.70 1.22 -3.80
CA TYR A 383 12.82 0.23 -3.17
C TYR A 383 12.64 0.49 -1.67
N VAL A 384 13.70 0.88 -0.97
CA VAL A 384 13.62 1.18 0.47
C VAL A 384 13.08 2.58 0.76
N GLY A 385 13.03 3.47 -0.23
CA GLY A 385 12.53 4.84 -0.11
C GLY A 385 13.58 5.85 0.33
N LEU A 386 14.84 5.64 -0.05
CA LEU A 386 15.98 6.54 0.17
C LEU A 386 16.46 7.21 -1.13
N GLY A 387 15.99 6.72 -2.28
CA GLY A 387 16.33 7.24 -3.61
C GLY A 387 15.39 8.28 -4.14
#